data_2215395118ac24501070241781dc363f
#
_entry.id   2215395118ac24501070241781dc363f
#
_cell.length_a   1.000
_cell.length_b   1.000
_cell.length_c   1.000
_cell.angle_alpha   90.00
_cell.angle_beta   90.00
_cell.angle_gamma   90.00
#
_symmetry.space_group_name_H-M   'P 1'
#
loop_
_entity.id
_entity.type
_entity.pdbx_description
1 polymer ?
#
loop_
_entity_poly.entity_id
_entity_poly.type
_entity_poly.pdbx_seq_one_letter_code
_entity_poly.pdbx_strand_id
1 'polypeptide(L)'
;KTETKDLQAELGLFEKEKEQVMDAGGLLVIGTERHESRRIDNQLRGRSGRQGDKGKTIFFLSLEDDLMRIFGSERIDTMLQKLGLKEGESIDHPWINKALEKAQQKVEARNFEIRKSLLQFDDVMSDQRKVIYEQRLEILKTNNIYRTTDNFFEDVSNGIVAYTQLSIENLDKSILKSKIERILGNKLTDSDVDAFIKLNSKDKITKLKSKFEEKRKDRINKVGDEVNKDIEKKIFLQNLDFEWRSHLQYLEQLRQVIGLRGYGQKNPIDEYKRESFSLFQNLLEKIKENIVIFLSNIEITIADQMQDDLSKDVTKNQRIEGCLLNDNKKNKISRNEKCPATGKKFKSCCGALI
;
A
#
# COMPACT_ATOMS: atom_id res chain seq x y z
N LYS A 1 32.23 42.60 14.82
CA LYS A 1 31.92 43.61 15.89
C LYS A 1 30.69 44.47 15.55
N THR A 2 30.34 44.68 14.30
CA THR A 2 29.13 45.39 13.86
C THR A 2 27.89 44.51 14.00
N GLU A 3 27.92 43.26 13.54
CA GLU A 3 26.82 42.29 13.66
C GLU A 3 26.40 42.00 15.11
N THR A 4 27.35 42.00 16.06
CA THR A 4 27.03 41.81 17.50
C THR A 4 26.35 43.02 18.13
N LYS A 5 26.55 44.22 17.63
CA LYS A 5 25.87 45.43 18.08
C LYS A 5 24.45 45.55 17.56
N ASP A 6 24.25 45.14 16.32
CA ASP A 6 22.91 45.11 15.71
C ASP A 6 22.00 44.04 16.36
N LEU A 7 22.56 42.87 16.64
CA LEU A 7 21.89 41.82 17.44
C LEU A 7 21.51 42.27 18.86
N GLN A 8 22.40 43.02 19.55
CA GLN A 8 22.12 43.55 20.89
C GLN A 8 21.07 44.67 20.86
N ALA A 9 21.02 45.47 19.79
CA ALA A 9 19.99 46.48 19.60
C ALA A 9 18.61 45.83 19.34
N GLU A 10 18.57 44.81 18.50
CA GLU A 10 17.36 44.04 18.25
C GLU A 10 16.83 43.32 19.51
N LEU A 11 17.71 42.69 20.31
CA LEU A 11 17.33 42.09 21.57
C LEU A 11 16.74 43.10 22.56
N GLY A 12 17.29 44.31 22.63
CA GLY A 12 16.77 45.40 23.44
C GLY A 12 15.40 45.93 22.97
N LEU A 13 15.11 45.89 21.70
CA LEU A 13 13.78 46.17 21.15
C LEU A 13 12.76 45.11 21.50
N PHE A 14 13.13 43.83 21.36
CA PHE A 14 12.27 42.70 21.77
C PHE A 14 11.93 42.70 23.25
N GLU A 15 12.86 43.05 24.12
CA GLU A 15 12.61 43.18 25.56
C GLU A 15 11.57 44.26 25.86
N LYS A 16 11.68 45.43 25.23
CA LYS A 16 10.71 46.51 25.39
C LYS A 16 9.33 46.16 24.84
N GLU A 17 9.28 45.53 23.68
CA GLU A 17 8.02 45.04 23.10
C GLU A 17 7.36 43.98 23.99
N LYS A 18 8.16 43.07 24.57
CA LYS A 18 7.68 42.08 25.55
C LYS A 18 7.08 42.72 26.78
N GLU A 19 7.73 43.74 27.35
CA GLU A 19 7.18 44.49 28.48
C GLU A 19 5.86 45.17 28.15
N GLN A 20 5.75 45.79 26.99
CA GLN A 20 4.50 46.40 26.51
C GLN A 20 3.37 45.37 26.38
N VAL A 21 3.66 44.20 25.84
CA VAL A 21 2.70 43.10 25.74
C VAL A 21 2.24 42.60 27.10
N MET A 22 3.18 42.48 28.06
CA MET A 22 2.89 42.03 29.41
C MET A 22 2.06 43.05 30.17
N ASP A 23 2.31 44.34 29.99
CA ASP A 23 1.50 45.43 30.57
C ASP A 23 0.11 45.51 29.98
N ALA A 24 -0.05 45.19 28.68
CA ALA A 24 -1.35 45.11 28.03
C ALA A 24 -2.17 43.87 28.46
N GLY A 25 -1.61 42.96 29.26
CA GLY A 25 -2.28 41.77 29.78
C GLY A 25 -1.83 40.46 29.15
N GLY A 26 -0.75 40.47 28.36
CA GLY A 26 -0.13 39.31 27.76
C GLY A 26 -0.84 38.85 26.47
N LEU A 27 -0.58 37.62 26.04
CA LEU A 27 -1.15 37.07 24.80
C LEU A 27 -2.65 36.80 24.93
N LEU A 28 -3.45 37.43 24.06
CA LEU A 28 -4.87 37.12 23.90
C LEU A 28 -5.06 36.09 22.79
N VAL A 29 -5.64 34.93 23.15
CA VAL A 29 -6.03 33.87 22.19
C VAL A 29 -7.54 33.91 22.02
N ILE A 30 -7.97 34.13 20.77
CA ILE A 30 -9.38 34.12 20.38
C ILE A 30 -9.65 32.85 19.55
N GLY A 31 -10.55 32.00 20.04
CA GLY A 31 -11.11 30.89 19.29
C GLY A 31 -12.43 31.28 18.68
N THR A 32 -12.62 31.07 17.39
CA THR A 32 -13.84 31.37 16.66
C THR A 32 -14.79 30.20 16.60
N GLU A 33 -14.32 29.00 17.00
CA GLU A 33 -15.09 27.77 17.09
C GLU A 33 -14.46 26.82 18.13
N ARG A 34 -15.16 25.76 18.49
CA ARG A 34 -14.60 24.67 19.30
C ARG A 34 -14.17 23.53 18.40
N HIS A 35 -13.04 22.93 18.75
CA HIS A 35 -12.59 21.69 18.09
C HIS A 35 -13.44 20.49 18.56
N GLU A 36 -13.41 19.43 17.78
CA GLU A 36 -14.05 18.16 18.14
C GLU A 36 -13.46 17.54 19.41
N SER A 37 -12.22 17.86 19.74
CA SER A 37 -11.52 17.35 20.92
C SER A 37 -11.18 18.45 21.91
N ARG A 38 -11.61 18.26 23.15
CA ARG A 38 -11.29 19.14 24.29
C ARG A 38 -9.78 19.32 24.50
N ARG A 39 -9.00 18.28 24.17
CA ARG A 39 -7.54 18.35 24.28
C ARG A 39 -6.96 19.41 23.35
N ILE A 40 -7.48 19.54 22.13
CA ILE A 40 -7.00 20.55 21.17
C ILE A 40 -7.38 21.95 21.64
N ASP A 41 -8.59 22.17 22.17
CA ASP A 41 -9.00 23.43 22.78
C ASP A 41 -8.07 23.83 23.93
N ASN A 42 -7.72 22.87 24.78
CA ASN A 42 -6.78 23.12 25.90
C ASN A 42 -5.36 23.41 25.40
N GLN A 43 -4.92 22.79 24.31
CA GLN A 43 -3.63 23.12 23.67
C GLN A 43 -3.63 24.54 23.09
N LEU A 44 -4.75 24.96 22.52
CA LEU A 44 -4.94 26.34 22.03
C LEU A 44 -4.92 27.32 23.18
N ARG A 45 -5.68 27.07 24.24
CA ARG A 45 -5.68 27.88 25.47
C ARG A 45 -4.28 27.96 26.09
N GLY A 46 -3.56 26.85 26.14
CA GLY A 46 -2.19 26.76 26.65
C GLY A 46 -1.13 27.49 25.82
N ARG A 47 -1.51 28.15 24.70
CA ARG A 47 -0.63 29.09 24.00
C ARG A 47 -0.47 30.40 24.76
N SER A 48 -1.48 30.79 25.53
CA SER A 48 -1.48 31.96 26.41
C SER A 48 -1.07 31.57 27.81
N GLY A 49 -0.47 32.49 28.58
CA GLY A 49 -0.11 32.28 29.98
C GLY A 49 1.02 31.27 30.19
N ARG A 50 1.98 31.13 29.27
CA ARG A 50 3.12 30.19 29.41
C ARG A 50 4.09 30.69 30.45
N GLN A 51 4.65 29.75 31.23
CA GLN A 51 5.68 29.99 32.27
C GLN A 51 5.29 31.03 33.33
N GLY A 52 3.98 31.22 33.56
CA GLY A 52 3.48 32.19 34.53
C GLY A 52 3.22 33.59 33.95
N ASP A 53 3.42 33.80 32.66
CA ASP A 53 3.10 35.06 31.99
C ASP A 53 1.60 35.35 32.06
N LYS A 54 1.23 36.65 32.04
CA LYS A 54 -0.16 37.06 31.90
C LYS A 54 -0.71 36.62 30.54
N GLY A 55 -1.99 36.28 30.48
CA GLY A 55 -2.65 35.94 29.22
C GLY A 55 -4.14 35.73 29.39
N LYS A 56 -4.87 35.79 28.25
CA LYS A 56 -6.32 35.64 28.24
C LYS A 56 -6.74 34.76 27.05
N THR A 57 -7.76 33.93 27.26
CA THR A 57 -8.35 33.12 26.19
C THR A 57 -9.85 33.30 26.15
N ILE A 58 -10.44 33.55 24.97
CA ILE A 58 -11.86 33.72 24.76
C ILE A 58 -12.28 32.85 23.59
N PHE A 59 -13.40 32.15 23.69
CA PHE A 59 -14.04 31.45 22.59
C PHE A 59 -15.33 32.12 22.24
N PHE A 60 -15.52 32.50 20.98
CA PHE A 60 -16.77 32.93 20.39
C PHE A 60 -17.33 31.78 19.58
N LEU A 61 -18.55 31.36 19.87
CA LEU A 61 -19.17 30.17 19.30
C LEU A 61 -20.50 30.56 18.66
N SER A 62 -20.83 29.90 17.55
CA SER A 62 -22.12 29.95 16.90
C SER A 62 -22.91 28.66 17.13
N LEU A 63 -24.21 28.77 17.16
CA LEU A 63 -25.11 27.60 17.13
C LEU A 63 -25.08 26.87 15.79
N GLU A 64 -24.56 27.53 14.75
CA GLU A 64 -24.35 26.97 13.42
C GLU A 64 -23.05 26.23 13.28
N ASP A 65 -22.15 26.29 14.27
CA ASP A 65 -20.90 25.55 14.26
C ASP A 65 -21.14 24.03 14.14
N ASP A 66 -20.30 23.34 13.42
CA ASP A 66 -20.45 21.90 13.11
C ASP A 66 -20.65 21.04 14.38
N LEU A 67 -19.95 21.37 15.46
CA LEU A 67 -20.11 20.69 16.74
C LEU A 67 -21.55 20.83 17.29
N MET A 68 -22.16 21.99 17.13
CA MET A 68 -23.51 22.26 17.59
C MET A 68 -24.56 21.61 16.68
N ARG A 69 -24.35 21.62 15.38
CA ARG A 69 -25.21 20.95 14.38
C ARG A 69 -25.32 19.46 14.59
N ILE A 70 -24.21 18.79 14.97
CA ILE A 70 -24.18 17.33 15.22
C ILE A 70 -25.06 16.95 16.42
N PHE A 71 -25.25 17.83 17.41
CA PHE A 71 -25.88 17.49 18.68
C PHE A 71 -27.28 18.13 18.92
N GLY A 72 -27.90 18.70 17.90
CA GLY A 72 -29.30 19.05 17.92
C GLY A 72 -29.56 20.54 18.09
N SER A 73 -29.19 21.28 17.07
CA SER A 73 -29.58 22.67 16.88
C SER A 73 -31.07 22.89 17.14
N GLU A 74 -31.95 22.01 16.62
CA GLU A 74 -33.41 22.15 16.74
C GLU A 74 -33.95 22.19 18.18
N ARG A 75 -33.35 21.39 19.09
CA ARG A 75 -33.76 21.42 20.50
C ARG A 75 -33.22 22.63 21.24
N ILE A 76 -32.03 23.07 20.85
CA ILE A 76 -31.40 24.24 21.43
C ILE A 76 -32.13 25.49 20.93
N ASP A 77 -32.44 25.57 19.63
CA ASP A 77 -33.18 26.69 19.03
C ASP A 77 -34.56 26.86 19.64
N THR A 78 -35.32 25.78 19.81
CA THR A 78 -36.65 25.84 20.48
C THR A 78 -36.54 26.25 21.95
N MET A 79 -35.47 25.94 22.62
CA MET A 79 -35.21 26.29 24.01
C MET A 79 -34.78 27.75 24.14
N LEU A 80 -33.95 28.25 23.21
CA LEU A 80 -33.53 29.65 23.14
C LEU A 80 -34.69 30.58 22.81
N GLN A 81 -35.55 30.17 21.87
CA GLN A 81 -36.83 30.91 21.59
C GLN A 81 -37.71 31.01 22.82
N LYS A 82 -37.82 29.96 23.64
CA LYS A 82 -38.56 29.97 24.90
C LYS A 82 -37.92 30.87 25.97
N LEU A 83 -36.60 31.10 25.90
CA LEU A 83 -35.88 32.01 26.80
C LEU A 83 -35.98 33.48 26.34
N GLY A 84 -36.66 33.76 25.23
CA GLY A 84 -36.92 35.13 24.75
C GLY A 84 -35.71 35.82 24.14
N LEU A 85 -34.72 35.09 23.74
CA LEU A 85 -33.49 35.64 23.11
C LEU A 85 -33.78 36.01 21.66
N LYS A 86 -33.31 37.19 21.24
CA LYS A 86 -33.45 37.72 19.88
C LYS A 86 -32.22 37.33 19.05
N GLU A 87 -32.40 37.22 17.74
CA GLU A 87 -31.29 37.05 16.80
C GLU A 87 -30.25 38.15 17.00
N GLY A 88 -28.98 37.77 17.13
CA GLY A 88 -27.84 38.67 17.32
C GLY A 88 -27.46 38.97 18.77
N GLU A 89 -28.17 38.46 19.75
CA GLU A 89 -27.76 38.58 21.17
C GLU A 89 -26.73 37.51 21.55
N SER A 90 -25.67 37.93 22.28
CA SER A 90 -24.70 36.97 22.82
C SER A 90 -25.24 36.28 24.07
N ILE A 91 -25.10 34.98 24.13
CA ILE A 91 -25.61 34.15 25.21
C ILE A 91 -24.42 33.73 26.09
N ASP A 92 -24.36 34.24 27.31
CA ASP A 92 -23.38 33.80 28.31
C ASP A 92 -24.12 33.10 29.46
N HIS A 93 -24.32 31.78 29.31
CA HIS A 93 -25.01 31.00 30.32
C HIS A 93 -24.26 29.68 30.62
N PRO A 94 -24.04 29.34 31.90
CA PRO A 94 -23.30 28.15 32.30
C PRO A 94 -23.83 26.83 31.73
N TRP A 95 -25.15 26.79 31.43
CA TRP A 95 -25.81 25.63 30.84
C TRP A 95 -25.32 25.36 29.40
N ILE A 96 -25.07 26.39 28.60
CA ILE A 96 -24.54 26.26 27.24
C ILE A 96 -23.14 25.67 27.25
N ASN A 97 -22.28 26.13 28.16
CA ASN A 97 -20.97 25.58 28.35
C ASN A 97 -21.02 24.09 28.69
N LYS A 98 -21.96 23.66 29.53
CA LYS A 98 -22.20 22.27 29.89
C LYS A 98 -22.72 21.42 28.72
N ALA A 99 -23.60 22.01 27.89
CA ALA A 99 -24.11 21.35 26.68
C ALA A 99 -23.00 21.12 25.65
N LEU A 100 -22.15 22.13 25.42
CA LEU A 100 -20.99 22.04 24.57
C LEU A 100 -19.98 20.97 25.04
N GLU A 101 -19.71 20.95 26.35
CA GLU A 101 -18.80 19.92 26.91
C GLU A 101 -19.34 18.50 26.68
N LYS A 102 -20.64 18.29 26.89
CA LYS A 102 -21.29 17.00 26.58
C LYS A 102 -21.27 16.68 25.11
N ALA A 103 -21.42 17.66 24.24
CA ALA A 103 -21.33 17.48 22.79
C ALA A 103 -19.91 17.01 22.40
N GLN A 104 -18.88 17.71 22.85
CA GLN A 104 -17.50 17.30 22.62
C GLN A 104 -17.21 15.86 23.13
N GLN A 105 -17.65 15.52 24.34
CA GLN A 105 -17.46 14.17 24.89
C GLN A 105 -18.11 13.09 24.00
N LYS A 106 -19.29 13.36 23.45
CA LYS A 106 -19.95 12.41 22.53
C LYS A 106 -19.21 12.26 21.21
N VAL A 107 -18.70 13.37 20.63
CA VAL A 107 -17.88 13.31 19.41
C VAL A 107 -16.58 12.56 19.66
N GLU A 108 -15.89 12.87 20.77
CA GLU A 108 -14.69 12.16 21.16
C GLU A 108 -14.93 10.66 21.33
N ALA A 109 -16.02 10.27 22.00
CA ALA A 109 -16.40 8.87 22.18
C ALA A 109 -16.69 8.18 20.84
N ARG A 110 -17.46 8.83 19.94
CA ARG A 110 -17.72 8.31 18.59
C ARG A 110 -16.43 8.13 17.79
N ASN A 111 -15.58 9.15 17.77
CA ASN A 111 -14.31 9.09 17.05
C ASN A 111 -13.36 8.05 17.65
N PHE A 112 -13.40 7.84 18.97
CA PHE A 112 -12.67 6.75 19.63
C PHE A 112 -13.16 5.38 19.18
N GLU A 113 -14.48 5.13 19.16
CA GLU A 113 -15.03 3.83 18.71
C GLU A 113 -14.73 3.58 17.23
N ILE A 114 -14.81 4.60 16.37
CA ILE A 114 -14.42 4.47 14.96
C ILE A 114 -12.93 4.06 14.84
N ARG A 115 -12.04 4.76 15.54
CA ARG A 115 -10.61 4.41 15.52
C ARG A 115 -10.34 3.01 16.09
N LYS A 116 -11.00 2.64 17.17
CA LYS A 116 -10.89 1.32 17.78
C LYS A 116 -11.34 0.22 16.81
N SER A 117 -12.45 0.44 16.12
CA SER A 117 -12.94 -0.49 15.08
C SER A 117 -11.93 -0.61 13.94
N LEU A 118 -11.39 0.51 13.44
CA LEU A 118 -10.37 0.48 12.38
C LEU A 118 -9.13 -0.30 12.79
N LEU A 119 -8.63 -0.09 14.01
CA LEU A 119 -7.47 -0.82 14.53
C LEU A 119 -7.70 -2.33 14.57
N GLN A 120 -8.90 -2.77 14.93
CA GLN A 120 -9.22 -4.21 14.96
C GLN A 120 -9.14 -4.88 13.58
N PHE A 121 -9.45 -4.15 12.51
CA PHE A 121 -9.24 -4.62 11.13
C PHE A 121 -7.76 -4.57 10.74
N ASP A 122 -7.06 -3.49 11.12
CA ASP A 122 -5.65 -3.30 10.79
C ASP A 122 -4.73 -4.32 11.50
N ASP A 123 -5.07 -4.77 12.72
CA ASP A 123 -4.32 -5.79 13.46
C ASP A 123 -4.20 -7.08 12.65
N VAL A 124 -5.30 -7.56 12.05
CA VAL A 124 -5.30 -8.77 11.22
C VAL A 124 -4.35 -8.63 10.03
N MET A 125 -4.42 -7.49 9.34
CA MET A 125 -3.57 -7.21 8.19
C MET A 125 -2.09 -7.04 8.61
N SER A 126 -1.85 -6.45 9.80
CA SER A 126 -0.50 -6.27 10.35
C SER A 126 0.19 -7.60 10.65
N ASP A 127 -0.54 -8.58 11.21
CA ASP A 127 0.01 -9.89 11.52
C ASP A 127 0.33 -10.68 10.24
N GLN A 128 -0.55 -10.66 9.25
CA GLN A 128 -0.27 -11.26 7.94
C GLN A 128 0.93 -10.59 7.25
N ARG A 129 1.04 -9.27 7.35
CA ARG A 129 2.19 -8.51 6.81
C ARG A 129 3.51 -8.95 7.42
N LYS A 130 3.55 -9.20 8.73
CA LYS A 130 4.76 -9.68 9.40
C LYS A 130 5.23 -10.99 8.79
N VAL A 131 4.34 -11.96 8.62
CA VAL A 131 4.66 -13.27 8.02
C VAL A 131 5.23 -13.12 6.61
N ILE A 132 4.59 -12.31 5.76
CA ILE A 132 5.06 -12.08 4.39
C ILE A 132 6.42 -11.37 4.37
N TYR A 133 6.63 -10.38 5.23
CA TYR A 133 7.90 -9.65 5.29
C TYR A 133 9.03 -10.48 5.87
N GLU A 134 8.75 -11.37 6.82
CA GLU A 134 9.72 -12.34 7.32
C GLU A 134 10.14 -13.32 6.22
N GLN A 135 9.21 -13.89 5.48
CA GLN A 135 9.51 -14.72 4.32
C GLN A 135 10.33 -13.97 3.27
N ARG A 136 9.92 -12.74 2.93
CA ARG A 136 10.66 -11.89 1.99
C ARG A 136 12.09 -11.63 2.44
N LEU A 137 12.28 -11.34 3.73
CA LEU A 137 13.60 -11.10 4.31
C LEU A 137 14.47 -12.37 4.31
N GLU A 138 13.88 -13.52 4.59
CA GLU A 138 14.55 -14.82 4.52
C GLU A 138 15.08 -15.09 3.11
N ILE A 139 14.25 -14.88 2.07
CA ILE A 139 14.65 -15.04 0.67
C ILE A 139 15.78 -14.07 0.29
N LEU A 140 15.72 -12.83 0.73
CA LEU A 140 16.79 -11.86 0.46
C LEU A 140 18.12 -12.26 1.09
N LYS A 141 18.09 -12.81 2.30
CA LYS A 141 19.28 -13.20 3.06
C LYS A 141 19.83 -14.58 2.68
N THR A 142 18.98 -15.46 2.12
CA THR A 142 19.41 -16.82 1.83
C THR A 142 20.47 -16.86 0.73
N ASN A 143 21.52 -17.66 0.94
CA ASN A 143 22.51 -17.98 -0.08
C ASN A 143 22.11 -19.20 -0.91
N ASN A 144 21.17 -20.00 -0.41
CA ASN A 144 20.72 -21.21 -1.07
C ASN A 144 19.20 -21.19 -1.30
N ILE A 145 18.77 -20.49 -2.34
CA ILE A 145 17.37 -20.40 -2.73
C ILE A 145 16.79 -21.77 -3.14
N TYR A 146 17.63 -22.67 -3.65
CA TYR A 146 17.16 -23.98 -4.13
C TYR A 146 16.50 -24.80 -3.04
N ARG A 147 16.98 -24.72 -1.79
CA ARG A 147 16.36 -25.42 -0.67
C ARG A 147 14.92 -24.95 -0.44
N THR A 148 14.68 -23.65 -0.53
CA THR A 148 13.34 -23.06 -0.34
C THR A 148 12.41 -23.45 -1.49
N THR A 149 12.90 -23.39 -2.73
CA THR A 149 12.11 -23.77 -3.90
C THR A 149 11.84 -25.28 -3.94
N ASP A 150 12.76 -26.11 -3.46
CA ASP A 150 12.56 -27.56 -3.34
C ASP A 150 11.51 -27.92 -2.28
N ASN A 151 11.51 -27.22 -1.13
CA ASN A 151 10.46 -27.39 -0.12
C ASN A 151 9.08 -27.01 -0.70
N PHE A 152 9.00 -25.91 -1.45
CA PHE A 152 7.75 -25.51 -2.09
C PHE A 152 7.29 -26.50 -3.14
N PHE A 153 8.22 -27.03 -3.91
CA PHE A 153 7.93 -28.09 -4.87
C PHE A 153 7.40 -29.35 -4.17
N GLU A 154 7.99 -29.74 -3.05
CA GLU A 154 7.53 -30.90 -2.26
C GLU A 154 6.13 -30.69 -1.72
N ASP A 155 5.83 -29.50 -1.15
CA ASP A 155 4.48 -29.17 -0.66
C ASP A 155 3.43 -29.25 -1.79
N VAL A 156 3.71 -28.64 -2.96
CA VAL A 156 2.83 -28.64 -4.12
C VAL A 156 2.63 -30.07 -4.67
N SER A 157 3.71 -30.85 -4.76
CA SER A 157 3.65 -32.24 -5.22
C SER A 157 2.84 -33.12 -4.29
N ASN A 158 2.99 -32.94 -2.97
CA ASN A 158 2.19 -33.63 -1.95
C ASN A 158 0.70 -33.27 -2.07
N GLY A 159 0.38 -31.99 -2.34
CA GLY A 159 -0.98 -31.54 -2.60
C GLY A 159 -1.61 -32.22 -3.84
N ILE A 160 -0.85 -32.38 -4.91
CA ILE A 160 -1.30 -33.10 -6.12
C ILE A 160 -1.53 -34.58 -5.81
N VAL A 161 -0.60 -35.22 -5.09
CA VAL A 161 -0.72 -36.63 -4.71
C VAL A 161 -1.95 -36.84 -3.81
N ALA A 162 -2.17 -35.97 -2.81
CA ALA A 162 -3.35 -36.01 -1.96
C ALA A 162 -4.64 -35.87 -2.79
N TYR A 163 -4.66 -34.96 -3.80
CA TYR A 163 -5.80 -34.83 -4.70
C TYR A 163 -6.09 -36.13 -5.48
N THR A 164 -5.06 -36.89 -5.89
CA THR A 164 -5.24 -38.20 -6.56
C THR A 164 -5.80 -39.31 -5.65
N GLN A 165 -5.79 -39.12 -4.34
CA GLN A 165 -6.32 -40.06 -3.35
C GLN A 165 -7.78 -39.82 -2.98
N LEU A 166 -8.37 -38.74 -3.48
CA LEU A 166 -9.81 -38.48 -3.30
C LEU A 166 -10.64 -39.63 -3.91
N SER A 167 -11.81 -39.85 -3.34
CA SER A 167 -12.76 -40.83 -3.88
C SER A 167 -13.08 -40.55 -5.36
N ILE A 168 -13.32 -41.60 -6.14
CA ILE A 168 -13.56 -41.51 -7.60
C ILE A 168 -14.68 -40.51 -7.95
N GLU A 169 -15.67 -40.33 -7.08
CA GLU A 169 -16.78 -39.39 -7.23
C GLU A 169 -16.33 -37.91 -7.08
N ASN A 170 -15.25 -37.64 -6.35
CA ASN A 170 -14.74 -36.31 -6.07
C ASN A 170 -13.48 -35.95 -6.89
N LEU A 171 -12.95 -36.91 -7.68
CA LEU A 171 -11.76 -36.69 -8.50
C LEU A 171 -12.13 -36.15 -9.87
N ASP A 172 -11.96 -34.83 -10.04
CA ASP A 172 -12.06 -34.21 -11.36
C ASP A 172 -10.73 -34.37 -12.12
N LYS A 173 -10.74 -35.29 -13.08
CA LYS A 173 -9.56 -35.58 -13.92
C LYS A 173 -9.13 -34.38 -14.76
N SER A 174 -10.03 -33.47 -15.11
CA SER A 174 -9.71 -32.28 -15.89
C SER A 174 -8.89 -31.27 -15.05
N ILE A 175 -9.25 -31.11 -13.79
CA ILE A 175 -8.51 -30.27 -12.82
C ILE A 175 -7.14 -30.87 -12.56
N LEU A 176 -7.07 -32.19 -12.32
CA LEU A 176 -5.80 -32.89 -12.09
C LEU A 176 -4.88 -32.75 -13.30
N LYS A 177 -5.41 -32.99 -14.52
CA LYS A 177 -4.69 -32.82 -15.77
C LYS A 177 -4.10 -31.41 -15.89
N SER A 178 -4.93 -30.38 -15.69
CA SER A 178 -4.50 -28.99 -15.74
C SER A 178 -3.41 -28.67 -14.71
N LYS A 179 -3.51 -29.17 -13.47
CA LYS A 179 -2.47 -28.97 -12.44
C LYS A 179 -1.15 -29.63 -12.82
N ILE A 180 -1.17 -30.85 -13.34
CA ILE A 180 0.03 -31.56 -13.75
C ILE A 180 0.65 -30.90 -15.00
N GLU A 181 -0.14 -30.53 -16.00
CA GLU A 181 0.31 -29.84 -17.22
C GLU A 181 1.00 -28.50 -16.90
N ARG A 182 0.44 -27.74 -15.96
CA ARG A 182 1.04 -26.47 -15.52
C ARG A 182 2.42 -26.65 -14.89
N ILE A 183 2.67 -27.77 -14.20
CA ILE A 183 3.98 -28.06 -13.59
C ILE A 183 4.93 -28.68 -14.60
N LEU A 184 4.48 -29.63 -15.38
CA LEU A 184 5.33 -30.30 -16.38
C LEU A 184 5.62 -29.44 -17.60
N GLY A 185 4.76 -28.48 -17.91
CA GLY A 185 4.85 -27.62 -19.10
C GLY A 185 4.53 -28.33 -20.42
N ASN A 186 4.05 -29.57 -20.38
CA ASN A 186 3.71 -30.36 -21.54
C ASN A 186 2.23 -30.74 -21.50
N LYS A 187 1.58 -30.77 -22.66
CA LYS A 187 0.21 -31.30 -22.79
C LYS A 187 0.23 -32.80 -22.51
N LEU A 188 -0.69 -33.24 -21.68
CA LEU A 188 -0.86 -34.65 -21.31
C LEU A 188 -2.08 -35.23 -22.05
N THR A 189 -1.98 -36.49 -22.45
CA THR A 189 -3.13 -37.24 -22.92
C THR A 189 -3.93 -37.78 -21.71
N ASP A 190 -5.20 -38.14 -21.91
CA ASP A 190 -6.01 -38.69 -20.82
C ASP A 190 -5.45 -40.04 -20.33
N SER A 191 -4.80 -40.80 -21.24
CA SER A 191 -4.08 -42.02 -20.90
C SER A 191 -2.88 -41.77 -19.98
N ASP A 192 -2.16 -40.65 -20.14
CA ASP A 192 -1.03 -40.27 -19.26
C ASP A 192 -1.51 -39.92 -17.85
N VAL A 193 -2.67 -39.25 -17.76
CA VAL A 193 -3.29 -38.92 -16.47
C VAL A 193 -3.73 -40.19 -15.75
N ASP A 194 -4.38 -41.13 -16.46
CA ASP A 194 -4.77 -42.41 -15.89
C ASP A 194 -3.56 -43.26 -15.45
N ALA A 195 -2.48 -43.24 -16.24
CA ALA A 195 -1.23 -43.87 -15.86
C ALA A 195 -0.62 -43.22 -14.60
N PHE A 196 -0.67 -41.88 -14.50
CA PHE A 196 -0.18 -41.15 -13.35
C PHE A 196 -1.00 -41.47 -12.09
N ILE A 197 -2.33 -41.57 -12.19
CA ILE A 197 -3.21 -41.92 -11.07
C ILE A 197 -2.86 -43.31 -10.50
N LYS A 198 -2.50 -44.25 -11.35
CA LYS A 198 -2.16 -45.64 -10.97
C LYS A 198 -0.80 -45.78 -10.28
N LEU A 199 0.10 -44.80 -10.40
CA LEU A 199 1.41 -44.84 -9.74
C LEU A 199 1.28 -44.77 -8.22
N ASN A 200 2.26 -45.32 -7.51
CA ASN A 200 2.40 -45.14 -6.08
C ASN A 200 2.72 -43.68 -5.74
N SER A 201 2.37 -43.22 -4.54
CA SER A 201 2.59 -41.84 -4.09
C SER A 201 4.05 -41.39 -4.22
N LYS A 202 5.00 -42.26 -3.89
CA LYS A 202 6.45 -42.00 -4.05
C LYS A 202 6.84 -41.82 -5.50
N ASP A 203 6.35 -42.69 -6.39
CA ASP A 203 6.67 -42.66 -7.81
C ASP A 203 6.09 -41.42 -8.50
N LYS A 204 4.90 -40.96 -8.07
CA LYS A 204 4.29 -39.69 -8.52
C LYS A 204 5.21 -38.50 -8.21
N ILE A 205 5.65 -38.39 -6.94
CA ILE A 205 6.53 -37.31 -6.50
C ILE A 205 7.87 -37.36 -7.26
N THR A 206 8.46 -38.56 -7.37
CA THR A 206 9.74 -38.77 -8.08
C THR A 206 9.63 -38.34 -9.54
N LYS A 207 8.53 -38.69 -10.22
CA LYS A 207 8.29 -38.31 -11.63
C LYS A 207 8.18 -36.80 -11.80
N LEU A 208 7.47 -36.11 -10.91
CA LEU A 208 7.36 -34.64 -10.95
C LEU A 208 8.72 -34.01 -10.63
N LYS A 209 9.43 -34.51 -9.62
CA LYS A 209 10.71 -34.00 -9.18
C LYS A 209 11.81 -34.12 -10.25
N SER A 210 11.88 -35.27 -10.90
CA SER A 210 12.88 -35.50 -11.97
C SER A 210 12.72 -34.46 -13.10
N LYS A 211 11.50 -34.11 -13.46
CA LYS A 211 11.23 -33.10 -14.51
C LYS A 211 11.57 -31.69 -14.05
N PHE A 212 11.26 -31.35 -12.81
CA PHE A 212 11.61 -30.05 -12.23
C PHE A 212 13.14 -29.86 -12.16
N GLU A 213 13.86 -30.90 -11.70
CA GLU A 213 15.33 -30.90 -11.63
C GLU A 213 15.98 -30.87 -13.02
N GLU A 214 15.44 -31.59 -14.01
CA GLU A 214 15.88 -31.55 -15.40
C GLU A 214 15.83 -30.11 -15.94
N LYS A 215 14.69 -29.43 -15.79
CA LYS A 215 14.54 -28.04 -16.23
C LYS A 215 15.44 -27.07 -15.47
N ARG A 216 15.70 -27.30 -14.18
CA ARG A 216 16.68 -26.50 -13.42
C ARG A 216 18.09 -26.71 -13.94
N LYS A 217 18.48 -27.94 -14.21
CA LYS A 217 19.80 -28.27 -14.80
C LYS A 217 19.99 -27.62 -16.17
N ASP A 218 18.98 -27.65 -17.02
CA ASP A 218 19.03 -27.00 -18.33
C ASP A 218 19.20 -25.47 -18.20
N ARG A 219 18.56 -24.83 -17.22
CA ARG A 219 18.77 -23.40 -16.94
C ARG A 219 20.20 -23.13 -16.45
N ILE A 220 20.68 -23.93 -15.48
CA ILE A 220 22.07 -23.82 -14.97
C ILE A 220 23.09 -23.98 -16.09
N ASN A 221 22.89 -24.95 -16.98
CA ASN A 221 23.78 -25.17 -18.13
C ASN A 221 23.81 -23.97 -19.10
N LYS A 222 22.67 -23.23 -19.23
CA LYS A 222 22.57 -22.07 -20.12
C LYS A 222 23.19 -20.80 -19.54
N VAL A 223 22.98 -20.53 -18.26
CA VAL A 223 23.31 -19.21 -17.66
C VAL A 223 24.29 -19.27 -16.49
N GLY A 224 24.62 -20.47 -16.02
CA GLY A 224 25.45 -20.68 -14.84
C GLY A 224 24.66 -20.70 -13.53
N ASP A 225 25.24 -21.26 -12.48
CA ASP A 225 24.59 -21.52 -11.19
C ASP A 225 24.23 -20.23 -10.44
N GLU A 226 25.16 -19.27 -10.35
CA GLU A 226 24.94 -18.00 -9.62
C GLU A 226 23.83 -17.17 -10.27
N VAL A 227 23.83 -17.05 -11.60
CA VAL A 227 22.79 -16.30 -12.32
C VAL A 227 21.43 -16.98 -12.17
N ASN A 228 21.39 -18.34 -12.21
CA ASN A 228 20.15 -19.06 -12.00
C ASN A 228 19.59 -18.86 -10.58
N LYS A 229 20.43 -18.80 -9.53
CA LYS A 229 20.01 -18.47 -8.17
C LYS A 229 19.39 -17.08 -8.11
N ASP A 230 19.98 -16.10 -8.76
CA ASP A 230 19.44 -14.74 -8.82
C ASP A 230 18.10 -14.67 -9.57
N ILE A 231 17.97 -15.44 -10.65
CA ILE A 231 16.70 -15.56 -11.38
C ILE A 231 15.63 -16.18 -10.49
N GLU A 232 15.91 -17.29 -9.81
CA GLU A 232 14.95 -17.91 -8.89
C GLU A 232 14.56 -16.96 -7.75
N LYS A 233 15.51 -16.21 -7.16
CA LYS A 233 15.22 -15.17 -6.17
C LYS A 233 14.31 -14.07 -6.70
N LYS A 234 14.59 -13.56 -7.90
CA LYS A 234 13.77 -12.51 -8.54
C LYS A 234 12.35 -12.99 -8.78
N ILE A 235 12.17 -14.18 -9.32
CA ILE A 235 10.85 -14.78 -9.56
C ILE A 235 10.09 -14.91 -8.24
N PHE A 236 10.76 -15.39 -7.20
CA PHE A 236 10.17 -15.56 -5.89
C PHE A 236 9.66 -14.23 -5.34
N LEU A 237 10.52 -13.20 -5.31
CA LEU A 237 10.17 -11.89 -4.78
C LEU A 237 9.07 -11.21 -5.61
N GLN A 238 9.15 -11.28 -6.94
CA GLN A 238 8.11 -10.69 -7.81
C GLN A 238 6.75 -11.36 -7.59
N ASN A 239 6.72 -12.69 -7.48
CA ASN A 239 5.48 -13.42 -7.24
C ASN A 239 4.91 -13.11 -5.86
N LEU A 240 5.75 -13.11 -4.81
CA LEU A 240 5.35 -12.75 -3.46
C LEU A 240 4.76 -11.33 -3.41
N ASP A 241 5.45 -10.35 -4.00
CA ASP A 241 5.02 -8.95 -4.00
C ASP A 241 3.73 -8.76 -4.81
N PHE A 242 3.56 -9.48 -5.92
CA PHE A 242 2.35 -9.42 -6.75
C PHE A 242 1.13 -10.02 -6.03
N GLU A 243 1.26 -11.22 -5.50
CA GLU A 243 0.16 -11.91 -4.83
C GLU A 243 -0.21 -11.22 -3.52
N TRP A 244 0.76 -10.71 -2.77
CA TRP A 244 0.51 -9.91 -1.58
C TRP A 244 -0.27 -8.63 -1.89
N ARG A 245 0.08 -7.90 -2.94
CA ARG A 245 -0.65 -6.70 -3.37
C ARG A 245 -2.10 -7.02 -3.73
N SER A 246 -2.32 -8.10 -4.47
CA SER A 246 -3.66 -8.57 -4.84
C SER A 246 -4.48 -8.95 -3.60
N HIS A 247 -3.84 -9.59 -2.62
CA HIS A 247 -4.47 -9.96 -1.36
C HIS A 247 -4.90 -8.74 -0.54
N LEU A 248 -4.04 -7.72 -0.45
CA LEU A 248 -4.39 -6.46 0.23
C LEU A 248 -5.61 -5.78 -0.40
N GLN A 249 -5.71 -5.77 -1.72
CA GLN A 249 -6.88 -5.24 -2.42
C GLN A 249 -8.15 -6.05 -2.08
N TYR A 250 -8.02 -7.37 -1.99
CA TYR A 250 -9.14 -8.24 -1.63
C TYR A 250 -9.60 -8.03 -0.18
N LEU A 251 -8.66 -7.89 0.75
CA LEU A 251 -8.97 -7.57 2.16
C LEU A 251 -9.66 -6.21 2.31
N GLU A 252 -9.26 -5.21 1.51
CA GLU A 252 -9.92 -3.91 1.52
C GLU A 252 -11.37 -4.00 1.00
N GLN A 253 -11.61 -4.75 -0.07
CA GLN A 253 -12.97 -5.01 -0.56
C GLN A 253 -13.80 -5.78 0.48
N LEU A 254 -13.22 -6.80 1.12
CA LEU A 254 -13.87 -7.55 2.18
C LEU A 254 -14.26 -6.63 3.34
N ARG A 255 -13.38 -5.72 3.76
CA ARG A 255 -13.64 -4.74 4.82
C ARG A 255 -14.85 -3.87 4.52
N GLN A 256 -15.02 -3.45 3.26
CA GLN A 256 -16.15 -2.61 2.86
C GLN A 256 -17.50 -3.32 2.96
N VAL A 257 -17.53 -4.61 2.65
CA VAL A 257 -18.79 -5.38 2.58
C VAL A 257 -19.10 -6.18 3.86
N ILE A 258 -18.09 -6.44 4.71
CA ILE A 258 -18.26 -7.32 5.88
C ILE A 258 -19.28 -6.77 6.88
N GLY A 259 -19.46 -5.44 6.92
CA GLY A 259 -20.48 -4.79 7.76
C GLY A 259 -21.90 -5.29 7.51
N LEU A 260 -22.20 -5.74 6.29
CA LEU A 260 -23.49 -6.29 5.91
C LEU A 260 -23.81 -7.62 6.65
N ARG A 261 -22.79 -8.33 7.13
CA ARG A 261 -22.98 -9.55 7.93
C ARG A 261 -23.66 -9.26 9.28
N GLY A 262 -23.62 -8.02 9.75
CA GLY A 262 -24.34 -7.56 10.93
C GLY A 262 -25.86 -7.74 10.83
N TYR A 263 -26.44 -7.64 9.63
CA TYR A 263 -27.87 -7.91 9.41
C TYR A 263 -28.23 -9.38 9.68
N GLY A 264 -27.28 -10.29 9.51
CA GLY A 264 -27.42 -11.72 9.85
C GLY A 264 -27.06 -12.05 11.30
N GLN A 265 -27.05 -11.07 12.20
CA GLN A 265 -26.72 -11.21 13.63
C GLN A 265 -25.31 -11.77 13.90
N LYS A 266 -24.40 -11.66 12.93
CA LYS A 266 -23.00 -12.05 13.07
C LYS A 266 -22.16 -10.83 13.40
N ASN A 267 -21.13 -11.03 14.23
CA ASN A 267 -20.16 -9.97 14.51
C ASN A 267 -19.28 -9.76 13.27
N PRO A 268 -19.31 -8.57 12.61
CA PRO A 268 -18.55 -8.32 11.41
C PRO A 268 -17.04 -8.50 11.57
N ILE A 269 -16.49 -8.20 12.76
CA ILE A 269 -15.05 -8.31 13.03
C ILE A 269 -14.64 -9.77 13.11
N ASP A 270 -15.42 -10.63 13.75
CA ASP A 270 -15.10 -12.05 13.87
C ASP A 270 -15.22 -12.76 12.52
N GLU A 271 -16.23 -12.39 11.72
CA GLU A 271 -16.37 -12.90 10.35
C GLU A 271 -15.19 -12.41 9.47
N TYR A 272 -14.78 -11.15 9.60
CA TYR A 272 -13.62 -10.65 8.89
C TYR A 272 -12.34 -11.41 9.26
N LYS A 273 -12.09 -11.67 10.54
CA LYS A 273 -10.94 -12.47 11.01
C LYS A 273 -10.93 -13.85 10.39
N ARG A 274 -12.09 -14.51 10.37
CA ARG A 274 -12.24 -15.87 9.82
C ARG A 274 -12.00 -15.91 8.32
N GLU A 275 -12.66 -15.02 7.56
CA GLU A 275 -12.54 -14.97 6.12
C GLU A 275 -11.12 -14.55 5.69
N SER A 276 -10.54 -13.54 6.34
CA SER A 276 -9.18 -13.08 6.03
C SER A 276 -8.11 -14.13 6.36
N PHE A 277 -8.31 -14.96 7.40
CA PHE A 277 -7.42 -16.09 7.70
C PHE A 277 -7.48 -17.15 6.59
N SER A 278 -8.68 -17.54 6.17
CA SER A 278 -8.85 -18.49 5.05
C SER A 278 -8.25 -17.97 3.75
N LEU A 279 -8.47 -16.70 3.43
CA LEU A 279 -7.88 -16.04 2.27
C LEU A 279 -6.35 -16.01 2.34
N PHE A 280 -5.78 -15.79 3.52
CA PHE A 280 -4.34 -15.78 3.71
C PHE A 280 -3.71 -17.17 3.55
N GLN A 281 -4.36 -18.21 4.04
CA GLN A 281 -3.92 -19.60 3.79
C GLN A 281 -3.91 -19.90 2.28
N ASN A 282 -5.00 -19.56 1.58
CA ASN A 282 -5.08 -19.74 0.13
C ASN A 282 -4.00 -18.92 -0.61
N LEU A 283 -3.68 -17.72 -0.11
CA LEU A 283 -2.58 -16.91 -0.65
C LEU A 283 -1.23 -17.64 -0.55
N LEU A 284 -0.90 -18.19 0.62
CA LEU A 284 0.36 -18.89 0.83
C LEU A 284 0.48 -20.14 -0.07
N GLU A 285 -0.60 -20.89 -0.23
CA GLU A 285 -0.64 -22.03 -1.15
C GLU A 285 -0.48 -21.58 -2.61
N LYS A 286 -1.18 -20.54 -3.01
CA LYS A 286 -1.10 -19.96 -4.35
C LYS A 286 0.31 -19.44 -4.68
N ILE A 287 0.99 -18.79 -3.73
CA ILE A 287 2.37 -18.36 -3.90
C ILE A 287 3.28 -19.56 -4.19
N LYS A 288 3.15 -20.65 -3.42
CA LYS A 288 3.94 -21.86 -3.63
C LYS A 288 3.67 -22.48 -5.02
N GLU A 289 2.40 -22.64 -5.39
CA GLU A 289 2.00 -23.16 -6.70
C GLU A 289 2.56 -22.29 -7.85
N ASN A 290 2.37 -20.99 -7.78
CA ASN A 290 2.80 -20.08 -8.83
C ASN A 290 4.33 -20.08 -9.00
N ILE A 291 5.10 -20.08 -7.90
CA ILE A 291 6.55 -20.15 -7.96
C ILE A 291 7.00 -21.44 -8.64
N VAL A 292 6.46 -22.59 -8.26
CA VAL A 292 6.79 -23.88 -8.86
C VAL A 292 6.45 -23.89 -10.35
N ILE A 293 5.27 -23.35 -10.72
CA ILE A 293 4.84 -23.27 -12.12
C ILE A 293 5.77 -22.35 -12.93
N PHE A 294 6.09 -21.16 -12.43
CA PHE A 294 7.00 -20.25 -13.11
C PHE A 294 8.39 -20.87 -13.29
N LEU A 295 8.96 -21.47 -12.25
CA LEU A 295 10.26 -22.12 -12.31
C LEU A 295 10.26 -23.36 -13.22
N SER A 296 9.13 -24.01 -13.38
CA SER A 296 9.00 -25.16 -14.29
C SER A 296 8.88 -24.76 -15.76
N ASN A 297 8.34 -23.56 -16.04
CA ASN A 297 8.00 -23.16 -17.42
C ASN A 297 8.86 -22.02 -17.97
N ILE A 298 9.72 -21.41 -17.15
CA ILE A 298 10.60 -20.35 -17.63
C ILE A 298 11.63 -20.90 -18.60
N GLU A 299 11.64 -20.34 -19.81
CA GLU A 299 12.64 -20.60 -20.84
C GLU A 299 13.58 -19.39 -20.88
N ILE A 300 14.88 -19.64 -20.73
CA ILE A 300 15.89 -18.60 -20.85
C ILE A 300 16.42 -18.66 -22.29
N THR A 301 16.10 -17.62 -23.05
CA THR A 301 16.75 -17.36 -24.34
C THR A 301 17.89 -16.39 -24.09
N ILE A 302 19.11 -16.83 -24.35
CA ILE A 302 20.27 -15.94 -24.38
C ILE A 302 20.12 -15.12 -25.65
N ALA A 303 19.71 -13.87 -25.49
CA ALA A 303 19.51 -13.01 -26.63
C ALA A 303 20.86 -12.57 -27.19
N ASP A 304 21.32 -13.18 -28.24
CA ASP A 304 22.19 -12.52 -29.24
C ASP A 304 21.48 -11.25 -29.82
N GLN A 305 20.18 -11.14 -29.61
CA GLN A 305 19.35 -9.97 -29.96
C GLN A 305 19.52 -8.73 -29.06
N MET A 306 20.10 -8.85 -27.85
CA MET A 306 20.44 -7.66 -27.05
C MET A 306 21.55 -6.80 -27.66
N GLN A 307 22.42 -7.34 -28.49
CA GLN A 307 23.38 -6.53 -29.26
C GLN A 307 22.69 -5.71 -30.35
N ASP A 308 21.63 -6.23 -30.95
CA ASP A 308 20.86 -5.51 -31.98
C ASP A 308 19.97 -4.41 -31.41
N ASP A 309 19.40 -4.58 -30.22
CA ASP A 309 18.57 -3.55 -29.57
C ASP A 309 19.44 -2.50 -28.84
N LEU A 310 20.55 -2.87 -28.22
CA LEU A 310 21.55 -1.93 -27.72
C LEU A 310 22.20 -1.15 -28.85
N SER A 311 22.46 -1.79 -30.01
CA SER A 311 22.98 -1.09 -31.19
C SER A 311 21.92 -0.14 -31.81
N LYS A 312 20.63 -0.49 -31.74
CA LYS A 312 19.53 0.40 -32.17
C LYS A 312 19.33 1.59 -31.21
N ASP A 313 19.49 1.42 -29.90
CA ASP A 313 19.41 2.52 -28.93
C ASP A 313 20.68 3.38 -28.94
N VAL A 314 21.86 2.82 -29.15
CA VAL A 314 23.09 3.58 -29.35
C VAL A 314 23.04 4.38 -30.66
N THR A 315 22.53 3.78 -31.75
CA THR A 315 22.31 4.51 -33.01
C THR A 315 21.21 5.56 -32.91
N LYS A 316 20.21 5.38 -32.06
CA LYS A 316 19.18 6.38 -31.73
C LYS A 316 19.79 7.57 -30.99
N ASN A 317 20.55 7.31 -29.95
CA ASN A 317 21.23 8.35 -29.17
C ASN A 317 22.29 9.12 -30.00
N GLN A 318 23.09 8.43 -30.81
CA GLN A 318 24.03 9.07 -31.75
C GLN A 318 23.33 9.90 -32.83
N ARG A 319 22.13 9.48 -33.29
CA ARG A 319 21.33 10.30 -34.24
C ARG A 319 20.77 11.53 -33.56
N ILE A 320 20.36 11.48 -32.31
CA ILE A 320 19.87 12.62 -31.52
C ILE A 320 21.05 13.57 -31.27
N GLU A 321 22.22 13.08 -30.86
CA GLU A 321 23.43 13.87 -30.64
C GLU A 321 23.92 14.50 -31.94
N GLY A 322 23.96 13.79 -33.06
CA GLY A 322 24.31 14.32 -34.36
C GLY A 322 23.36 15.42 -34.86
N CYS A 323 22.07 15.35 -34.46
CA CYS A 323 21.09 16.37 -34.78
C CYS A 323 21.20 17.61 -33.86
N LEU A 324 21.65 17.44 -32.62
CA LEU A 324 21.84 18.51 -31.64
C LEU A 324 23.21 19.18 -31.73
N LEU A 325 24.26 18.45 -32.13
CA LEU A 325 25.64 18.94 -32.19
C LEU A 325 25.90 19.82 -33.42
N ASN A 326 25.04 19.81 -34.42
CA ASN A 326 25.24 20.63 -35.63
C ASN A 326 24.65 22.06 -35.52
N ASP A 327 24.14 22.43 -34.34
CA ASP A 327 23.48 23.73 -34.18
C ASP A 327 24.12 24.58 -33.08
N ASN A 328 25.24 25.23 -33.45
CA ASN A 328 25.77 26.40 -32.72
C ASN A 328 24.87 27.64 -32.87
N LYS A 329 23.65 27.50 -33.38
CA LYS A 329 22.65 28.56 -33.50
C LYS A 329 21.35 28.13 -32.83
N LYS A 330 20.88 28.96 -31.92
CA LYS A 330 19.66 28.87 -31.09
C LYS A 330 18.33 28.75 -31.87
N ASN A 331 18.25 28.06 -32.98
CA ASN A 331 17.03 27.95 -33.76
C ASN A 331 16.43 26.55 -33.59
N LYS A 332 15.28 26.47 -32.93
CA LYS A 332 14.45 25.27 -32.88
C LYS A 332 14.03 24.86 -34.29
N ILE A 333 14.45 23.68 -34.75
CA ILE A 333 14.06 23.11 -36.03
C ILE A 333 12.55 22.93 -36.06
N SER A 334 11.88 23.47 -37.08
CA SER A 334 10.42 23.30 -37.25
C SER A 334 10.07 21.86 -37.57
N ARG A 335 8.89 21.37 -37.08
CA ARG A 335 8.43 19.98 -37.29
C ARG A 335 8.42 19.54 -38.74
N ASN A 336 8.18 20.44 -39.69
CA ASN A 336 8.10 20.16 -41.13
C ASN A 336 9.42 20.40 -41.88
N GLU A 337 10.44 20.96 -41.22
CA GLU A 337 11.77 21.25 -41.78
C GLU A 337 12.58 19.97 -41.97
N LYS A 338 13.55 20.00 -42.87
CA LYS A 338 14.42 18.85 -43.13
C LYS A 338 15.41 18.68 -41.95
N CYS A 339 15.45 17.48 -41.41
CA CYS A 339 16.41 17.13 -40.36
C CYS A 339 17.84 17.17 -40.94
N PRO A 340 18.77 17.93 -40.31
CA PRO A 340 20.15 18.03 -40.81
C PRO A 340 20.91 16.71 -40.77
N ALA A 341 20.57 15.81 -39.84
CA ALA A 341 21.23 14.51 -39.72
C ALA A 341 20.75 13.46 -40.74
N THR A 342 19.49 13.52 -41.21
CA THR A 342 18.89 12.45 -42.03
C THR A 342 18.27 12.94 -43.34
N GLY A 343 18.15 14.27 -43.54
CA GLY A 343 17.50 14.84 -44.73
C GLY A 343 15.99 14.66 -44.85
N LYS A 344 15.40 13.88 -43.95
CA LYS A 344 13.93 13.65 -43.87
C LYS A 344 13.25 14.73 -43.05
N LYS A 345 11.91 14.88 -43.13
CA LYS A 345 11.18 15.82 -42.29
C LYS A 345 11.45 15.56 -40.82
N PHE A 346 11.73 16.59 -40.02
CA PHE A 346 12.12 16.47 -38.62
C PHE A 346 11.12 15.63 -37.79
N LYS A 347 9.81 15.84 -37.99
CA LYS A 347 8.74 15.08 -37.32
C LYS A 347 8.73 13.59 -37.62
N SER A 348 9.34 13.13 -38.71
CA SER A 348 9.39 11.71 -39.09
C SER A 348 10.75 11.05 -38.89
N CYS A 349 11.66 11.71 -38.19
CA CYS A 349 12.97 11.19 -37.82
C CYS A 349 13.36 11.57 -36.40
N CYS A 350 14.28 12.46 -36.15
CA CYS A 350 14.73 12.83 -34.81
C CYS A 350 13.66 13.56 -33.99
N GLY A 351 12.75 14.31 -34.59
CA GLY A 351 11.62 14.96 -33.92
C GLY A 351 10.44 14.06 -33.58
N ALA A 352 10.46 12.78 -33.97
CA ALA A 352 9.50 11.77 -33.50
C ALA A 352 9.96 11.10 -32.19
N LEU A 353 11.20 11.40 -31.76
CA LEU A 353 11.83 10.81 -30.58
C LEU A 353 11.91 11.81 -29.40
N ILE A 354 11.45 13.06 -29.65
CA ILE A 354 11.30 14.16 -28.68
C ILE A 354 9.81 14.46 -28.50
#